data_3eb272e339ce0ca935b6d1c017615962
#
_entry.id   3eb272e339ce0ca935b6d1c017615962
#
_cell.length_a   1.000
_cell.length_b   1.000
_cell.length_c   1.000
_cell.angle_alpha   90.00
_cell.angle_beta   90.00
_cell.angle_gamma   90.00
#
_symmetry.space_group_name_H-M   'P 1'
#
loop_
_entity.id
_entity.type
_entity.pdbx_description
1 polymer ?
#
loop_
_entity_poly.entity_id
_entity_poly.type
_entity_poly.pdbx_seq_one_letter_code
_entity_poly.pdbx_strand_id
1 'polypeptide(L)'
;MAIKGKKSRSKPKAPARAPRREIVELPTPFLQRRVVQLILALIAGLLIFWFGVWLTNGLRVENDKKKATAAQAVKSVQASKRRLAVQSWKGTVDTAIGTIGTAPTGPGNPTVFADLSTATATLRKGTVPSGLSDTVKAAGTDAKAAEKALNGVDIPTKIVQGKGFDVSTTNSLIGSKSQMLAAIDLYNQSATLTQLGADATGATRTRLAAQAAALQSSAATLFNDGWRQLQEALASVGIYPPPPSGAPPVPGGVGSIPAGS
;
A
#
# COMPACT_ATOMS: atom_id res chain seq x y z
N MET A 1 2.16 19.35 56.73
CA MET A 1 1.26 19.73 57.84
C MET A 1 0.18 18.67 57.98
N ALA A 2 0.17 18.01 59.14
CA ALA A 2 -0.75 16.93 59.45
C ALA A 2 -1.96 17.48 60.19
N ILE A 3 -3.16 16.96 59.93
CA ILE A 3 -4.25 17.00 60.90
C ILE A 3 -5.00 15.66 60.87
N LYS A 4 -4.80 14.91 61.97
CA LYS A 4 -5.60 13.76 62.36
C LYS A 4 -6.94 14.23 62.91
N GLY A 5 -8.05 13.65 62.47
CA GLY A 5 -9.37 13.76 63.11
C GLY A 5 -9.93 12.38 63.40
N LYS A 6 -9.81 11.97 64.65
CA LYS A 6 -10.35 10.71 65.18
C LYS A 6 -11.77 10.98 65.71
N LYS A 7 -12.83 10.44 65.08
CA LYS A 7 -14.19 10.45 65.61
C LYS A 7 -14.54 9.09 66.22
N SER A 8 -14.72 9.08 67.53
CA SER A 8 -15.23 7.97 68.30
C SER A 8 -16.76 7.79 67.98
N ARG A 9 -17.15 6.55 67.70
CA ARG A 9 -18.54 6.15 67.56
C ARG A 9 -19.00 5.45 68.84
N SER A 10 -19.95 6.03 69.52
CA SER A 10 -20.67 5.46 70.65
C SER A 10 -21.56 4.29 70.20
N LYS A 11 -21.55 3.21 70.99
CA LYS A 11 -22.38 2.03 70.79
C LYS A 11 -23.85 2.33 71.14
N PRO A 12 -24.80 1.87 70.36
CA PRO A 12 -26.20 1.94 70.76
C PRO A 12 -26.61 0.81 71.70
N LYS A 13 -27.42 1.14 72.68
CA LYS A 13 -28.01 0.25 73.69
C LYS A 13 -28.97 -0.73 73.02
N ALA A 14 -28.97 -1.97 73.50
CA ALA A 14 -29.89 -3.04 73.11
C ALA A 14 -31.33 -2.77 73.62
N PRO A 15 -32.33 -3.03 72.76
CA PRO A 15 -33.72 -2.94 73.21
C PRO A 15 -34.17 -4.19 74.02
N ALA A 16 -35.09 -3.96 74.89
CA ALA A 16 -35.64 -4.91 75.87
C ALA A 16 -36.39 -6.09 75.18
N ARG A 17 -36.24 -7.27 75.78
CA ARG A 17 -36.93 -8.52 75.38
C ARG A 17 -38.44 -8.40 75.58
N ALA A 18 -39.20 -8.62 74.44
CA ALA A 18 -40.64 -8.79 74.48
C ALA A 18 -41.07 -10.21 74.97
N PRO A 19 -42.24 -10.38 75.56
CA PRO A 19 -42.67 -11.66 76.10
C PRO A 19 -42.96 -12.72 75.03
N ARG A 20 -42.55 -13.92 75.33
CA ARG A 20 -42.66 -15.17 74.57
C ARG A 20 -44.15 -15.51 74.37
N ARG A 21 -44.70 -15.39 73.17
CA ARG A 21 -46.02 -15.95 72.81
C ARG A 21 -45.82 -17.44 72.52
N GLU A 22 -46.60 -18.28 73.18
CA GLU A 22 -46.75 -19.71 72.84
C GLU A 22 -47.30 -19.80 71.38
N ILE A 23 -46.53 -20.39 70.49
CA ILE A 23 -46.94 -20.64 69.15
C ILE A 23 -47.63 -22.03 69.11
N VAL A 24 -48.92 -22.04 68.87
CA VAL A 24 -49.69 -23.26 68.55
C VAL A 24 -49.10 -23.86 67.26
N GLU A 25 -48.58 -25.04 67.35
CA GLU A 25 -48.02 -25.78 66.17
C GLU A 25 -49.15 -26.20 65.24
N LEU A 26 -49.39 -25.45 64.21
CA LEU A 26 -50.22 -25.88 63.09
C LEU A 26 -49.52 -27.00 62.31
N PRO A 27 -50.24 -28.05 61.83
CA PRO A 27 -49.65 -29.17 61.08
C PRO A 27 -48.92 -28.60 59.85
N THR A 28 -47.62 -28.88 59.83
CA THR A 28 -46.74 -28.34 58.80
C THR A 28 -47.17 -28.82 57.40
N PRO A 29 -47.43 -27.89 56.46
CA PRO A 29 -47.80 -28.25 55.10
C PRO A 29 -46.63 -29.01 54.46
N PHE A 30 -46.98 -29.89 53.52
CA PHE A 30 -46.06 -30.82 52.80
C PHE A 30 -44.75 -30.12 52.32
N LEU A 31 -44.84 -28.84 51.99
CA LEU A 31 -43.70 -28.00 51.57
C LEU A 31 -42.66 -27.72 52.66
N GLN A 32 -42.98 -28.01 53.97
CA GLN A 32 -42.02 -27.77 55.08
C GLN A 32 -41.16 -28.99 55.40
N ARG A 33 -41.33 -30.10 54.73
CA ARG A 33 -40.43 -31.25 54.90
C ARG A 33 -39.02 -30.86 54.41
N ARG A 34 -38.01 -30.95 55.26
CA ARG A 34 -36.60 -30.57 54.95
C ARG A 34 -36.09 -31.14 53.65
N VAL A 35 -36.49 -32.33 53.26
CA VAL A 35 -36.13 -32.99 52.01
C VAL A 35 -36.70 -32.25 50.77
N VAL A 36 -37.94 -31.79 50.80
CA VAL A 36 -38.57 -31.04 49.71
C VAL A 36 -37.92 -29.68 49.55
N GLN A 37 -37.56 -29.03 50.66
CA GLN A 37 -36.84 -27.74 50.63
C GLN A 37 -35.44 -27.89 50.04
N LEU A 38 -34.72 -28.98 50.36
CA LEU A 38 -33.40 -29.27 49.81
C LEU A 38 -33.47 -29.55 48.29
N ILE A 39 -34.46 -30.31 47.84
CA ILE A 39 -34.67 -30.60 46.40
C ILE A 39 -35.01 -29.31 45.65
N LEU A 40 -35.91 -28.48 46.18
CA LEU A 40 -36.25 -27.19 45.56
C LEU A 40 -35.05 -26.22 45.51
N ALA A 41 -34.24 -26.18 46.56
CA ALA A 41 -33.01 -25.36 46.57
C ALA A 41 -31.98 -25.85 45.55
N LEU A 42 -31.85 -27.17 45.36
CA LEU A 42 -30.94 -27.76 44.38
C LEU A 42 -31.40 -27.49 42.95
N ILE A 43 -32.72 -27.62 42.68
CA ILE A 43 -33.29 -27.26 41.36
C ILE A 43 -33.13 -25.79 41.09
N ALA A 44 -33.41 -24.92 42.06
CA ALA A 44 -33.22 -23.47 41.90
C ALA A 44 -31.76 -23.10 41.63
N GLY A 45 -30.82 -23.74 42.35
CA GLY A 45 -29.37 -23.58 42.14
C GLY A 45 -28.93 -23.99 40.72
N LEU A 46 -29.43 -25.13 40.25
CA LEU A 46 -29.16 -25.62 38.88
C LEU A 46 -29.72 -24.67 37.80
N LEU A 47 -30.94 -24.17 38.01
CA LEU A 47 -31.54 -23.22 37.07
C LEU A 47 -30.78 -21.89 37.03
N ILE A 48 -30.37 -21.36 38.15
CA ILE A 48 -29.57 -20.13 38.23
C ILE A 48 -28.20 -20.34 37.55
N PHE A 49 -27.55 -21.50 37.83
CA PHE A 49 -26.29 -21.83 37.18
C PHE A 49 -26.44 -21.94 35.65
N TRP A 50 -27.45 -22.67 35.19
CA TRP A 50 -27.71 -22.85 33.75
C TRP A 50 -28.04 -21.52 33.05
N PHE A 51 -28.86 -20.70 33.69
CA PHE A 51 -29.20 -19.37 33.22
C PHE A 51 -27.96 -18.45 33.18
N GLY A 52 -27.11 -18.53 34.21
CA GLY A 52 -25.83 -17.80 34.23
C GLY A 52 -24.87 -18.18 33.11
N VAL A 53 -24.73 -19.50 32.86
CA VAL A 53 -23.91 -20.03 31.75
C VAL A 53 -24.50 -19.62 30.39
N TRP A 54 -25.82 -19.67 30.23
CA TRP A 54 -26.48 -19.25 28.99
C TRP A 54 -26.32 -17.74 28.74
N LEU A 55 -26.48 -16.92 29.76
CA LEU A 55 -26.30 -15.47 29.67
C LEU A 55 -24.87 -15.08 29.32
N THR A 56 -23.89 -15.71 29.99
CA THR A 56 -22.46 -15.42 29.76
C THR A 56 -22.02 -15.87 28.36
N ASN A 57 -22.51 -17.00 27.88
CA ASN A 57 -22.23 -17.48 26.52
C ASN A 57 -22.86 -16.55 25.46
N GLY A 58 -24.09 -16.11 25.67
CA GLY A 58 -24.76 -15.16 24.77
C GLY A 58 -24.00 -13.84 24.64
N LEU A 59 -23.58 -13.27 25.78
CA LEU A 59 -22.79 -12.03 25.81
C LEU A 59 -21.40 -12.18 25.18
N ARG A 60 -20.73 -13.33 25.37
CA ARG A 60 -19.45 -13.62 24.72
C ARG A 60 -19.59 -13.68 23.19
N VAL A 61 -20.56 -14.42 22.68
CA VAL A 61 -20.81 -14.53 21.24
C VAL A 61 -21.11 -13.17 20.61
N GLU A 62 -21.89 -12.32 21.26
CA GLU A 62 -22.20 -10.98 20.75
C GLU A 62 -20.96 -10.05 20.77
N ASN A 63 -20.15 -10.10 21.84
CA ASN A 63 -18.90 -9.35 21.91
C ASN A 63 -17.88 -9.82 20.87
N ASP A 64 -17.78 -11.13 20.61
CA ASP A 64 -16.89 -11.66 19.61
C ASP A 64 -17.34 -11.28 18.19
N LYS A 65 -18.65 -11.27 17.92
CA LYS A 65 -19.19 -10.73 16.66
C LYS A 65 -18.88 -9.25 16.48
N LYS A 66 -19.07 -8.43 17.52
CA LYS A 66 -18.74 -6.99 17.48
C LYS A 66 -17.25 -6.75 17.24
N LYS A 67 -16.38 -7.51 17.91
CA LYS A 67 -14.91 -7.47 17.70
C LYS A 67 -14.54 -7.90 16.29
N ALA A 68 -15.12 -8.98 15.78
CA ALA A 68 -14.89 -9.46 14.41
C ALA A 68 -15.32 -8.42 13.37
N THR A 69 -16.50 -7.82 13.53
CA THR A 69 -17.01 -6.77 12.64
C THR A 69 -16.10 -5.53 12.68
N ALA A 70 -15.69 -5.08 13.86
CA ALA A 70 -14.77 -3.96 14.02
C ALA A 70 -13.39 -4.26 13.38
N ALA A 71 -12.85 -5.46 13.60
CA ALA A 71 -11.59 -5.88 12.98
C ALA A 71 -11.69 -5.93 11.44
N GLN A 72 -12.83 -6.39 10.91
CA GLN A 72 -13.08 -6.41 9.47
C GLN A 72 -13.21 -5.00 8.89
N ALA A 73 -13.88 -4.08 9.59
CA ALA A 73 -13.97 -2.67 9.21
C ALA A 73 -12.59 -1.99 9.18
N VAL A 74 -11.73 -2.25 10.18
CA VAL A 74 -10.36 -1.74 10.20
C VAL A 74 -9.55 -2.27 9.01
N LYS A 75 -9.65 -3.58 8.72
CA LYS A 75 -8.97 -4.20 7.58
C LYS A 75 -9.42 -3.59 6.24
N SER A 76 -10.71 -3.35 6.04
CA SER A 76 -11.24 -2.75 4.82
C SER A 76 -10.78 -1.30 4.64
N VAL A 77 -10.74 -0.50 5.71
CA VAL A 77 -10.21 0.87 5.68
C VAL A 77 -8.72 0.88 5.35
N GLN A 78 -7.94 -0.03 5.93
CA GLN A 78 -6.51 -0.16 5.60
C GLN A 78 -6.29 -0.59 4.15
N ALA A 79 -7.08 -1.54 3.64
CA ALA A 79 -7.02 -1.95 2.24
C ALA A 79 -7.31 -0.79 1.29
N SER A 80 -8.34 0.00 1.57
CA SER A 80 -8.67 1.20 0.79
C SER A 80 -7.55 2.25 0.81
N LYS A 81 -6.94 2.50 1.98
CA LYS A 81 -5.79 3.41 2.10
C LYS A 81 -4.59 2.96 1.28
N ARG A 82 -4.28 1.65 1.31
CA ARG A 82 -3.20 1.07 0.49
C ARG A 82 -3.48 1.24 -1.00
N ARG A 83 -4.69 0.90 -1.42
CA ARG A 83 -5.12 1.03 -2.81
C ARG A 83 -4.96 2.47 -3.33
N LEU A 84 -5.47 3.45 -2.62
CA LEU A 84 -5.36 4.87 -2.98
C LEU A 84 -3.89 5.33 -3.03
N ALA A 85 -3.05 4.87 -2.12
CA ALA A 85 -1.64 5.23 -2.10
C ALA A 85 -0.89 4.70 -3.33
N VAL A 86 -1.11 3.44 -3.71
CA VAL A 86 -0.49 2.86 -4.92
C VAL A 86 -1.04 3.51 -6.19
N GLN A 87 -2.34 3.83 -6.24
CA GLN A 87 -2.93 4.59 -7.35
C GLN A 87 -2.32 5.99 -7.49
N SER A 88 -2.07 6.68 -6.38
CA SER A 88 -1.39 7.98 -6.38
C SER A 88 0.02 7.87 -6.96
N TRP A 89 0.79 6.84 -6.56
CA TRP A 89 2.10 6.59 -7.14
C TRP A 89 2.02 6.28 -8.63
N LYS A 90 1.08 5.41 -9.04
CA LYS A 90 0.83 5.14 -10.47
C LYS A 90 0.55 6.43 -11.25
N GLY A 91 -0.30 7.32 -10.72
CA GLY A 91 -0.59 8.60 -11.37
C GLY A 91 0.66 9.47 -11.56
N THR A 92 1.60 9.46 -10.60
CA THR A 92 2.90 10.14 -10.76
C THR A 92 3.75 9.51 -11.85
N VAL A 93 3.79 8.17 -11.90
CA VAL A 93 4.51 7.44 -12.95
C VAL A 93 3.89 7.69 -14.32
N ASP A 94 2.56 7.64 -14.44
CA ASP A 94 1.85 7.96 -15.69
C ASP A 94 2.16 9.39 -16.18
N THR A 95 2.25 10.36 -15.26
CA THR A 95 2.64 11.73 -15.58
C THR A 95 4.08 11.78 -16.08
N ALA A 96 5.02 11.11 -15.43
CA ALA A 96 6.41 11.05 -15.84
C ALA A 96 6.54 10.39 -17.23
N ILE A 97 5.82 9.30 -17.46
CA ILE A 97 5.75 8.63 -18.76
C ILE A 97 5.23 9.58 -19.84
N GLY A 98 4.13 10.28 -19.57
CA GLY A 98 3.58 11.28 -20.50
C GLY A 98 4.57 12.40 -20.84
N THR A 99 5.38 12.83 -19.86
CA THR A 99 6.40 13.87 -20.04
C THR A 99 7.53 13.39 -20.96
N ILE A 100 8.03 12.17 -20.77
CA ILE A 100 9.09 11.60 -21.63
C ILE A 100 8.57 11.07 -22.97
N GLY A 101 7.28 11.22 -23.24
CA GLY A 101 6.70 10.94 -24.54
C GLY A 101 6.66 9.47 -24.93
N THR A 102 6.42 8.57 -23.98
CA THR A 102 6.45 7.12 -24.22
C THR A 102 5.09 6.53 -24.58
N ALA A 103 4.01 7.27 -24.42
CA ALA A 103 2.70 6.80 -24.82
C ALA A 103 2.54 6.95 -26.34
N PRO A 104 2.11 5.94 -27.06
CA PRO A 104 1.67 6.13 -28.45
C PRO A 104 0.34 6.88 -28.40
N THR A 105 0.41 8.18 -28.35
CA THR A 105 -0.75 9.03 -28.56
C THR A 105 -1.01 9.09 -30.06
N GLY A 106 -1.58 8.05 -30.60
CA GLY A 106 -2.06 8.00 -31.95
C GLY A 106 -0.97 7.98 -33.06
N PRO A 107 -1.35 7.60 -34.27
CA PRO A 107 -0.45 7.62 -35.42
C PRO A 107 -0.09 9.09 -35.76
N GLY A 108 1.15 9.47 -35.54
CA GLY A 108 1.70 10.74 -36.00
C GLY A 108 2.39 11.63 -34.97
N ASN A 109 2.48 11.26 -33.71
CA ASN A 109 3.23 12.05 -32.74
C ASN A 109 4.51 11.28 -32.30
N PRO A 110 5.65 11.53 -32.97
CA PRO A 110 6.92 10.95 -32.58
C PRO A 110 7.25 11.42 -31.16
N THR A 111 7.62 10.49 -30.28
CA THR A 111 8.05 10.82 -28.93
C THR A 111 9.50 11.33 -28.99
N VAL A 112 9.87 12.28 -28.15
CA VAL A 112 11.22 12.86 -28.12
C VAL A 112 12.31 11.79 -27.98
N PHE A 113 12.04 10.72 -27.24
CA PHE A 113 12.98 9.60 -27.14
C PHE A 113 13.02 8.69 -28.36
N ALA A 114 11.92 8.56 -29.08
CA ALA A 114 11.92 7.87 -30.38
C ALA A 114 12.74 8.65 -31.41
N ASP A 115 12.60 9.99 -31.41
CA ASP A 115 13.39 10.88 -32.27
C ASP A 115 14.88 10.81 -31.91
N LEU A 116 15.22 10.80 -30.61
CA LEU A 116 16.59 10.61 -30.13
C LEU A 116 17.18 9.27 -30.56
N SER A 117 16.40 8.19 -30.50
CA SER A 117 16.81 6.87 -30.96
C SER A 117 17.07 6.84 -32.47
N THR A 118 16.18 7.45 -33.24
CA THR A 118 16.32 7.61 -34.69
C THR A 118 17.56 8.44 -35.03
N ALA A 119 17.77 9.56 -34.33
CA ALA A 119 18.95 10.40 -34.48
C ALA A 119 20.24 9.66 -34.19
N THR A 120 20.27 8.89 -33.11
CA THR A 120 21.41 8.04 -32.70
C THR A 120 21.71 6.98 -33.76
N ALA A 121 20.67 6.32 -34.30
CA ALA A 121 20.83 5.34 -35.39
C ALA A 121 21.41 5.97 -36.67
N THR A 122 21.01 7.21 -36.99
CA THR A 122 21.52 7.96 -38.13
C THR A 122 23.00 8.35 -37.94
N LEU A 123 23.38 8.81 -36.74
CA LEU A 123 24.78 9.09 -36.38
C LEU A 123 25.67 7.86 -36.48
N ARG A 124 25.16 6.68 -36.14
CA ARG A 124 25.92 5.40 -36.31
C ARG A 124 26.24 5.11 -37.77
N LYS A 125 25.42 5.59 -38.69
CA LYS A 125 25.66 5.50 -40.16
C LYS A 125 26.61 6.60 -40.67
N GLY A 126 27.11 7.46 -39.76
CA GLY A 126 28.04 8.54 -40.11
C GLY A 126 27.38 9.87 -40.50
N THR A 127 26.08 9.93 -40.54
CA THR A 127 25.31 11.13 -40.92
C THR A 127 24.80 11.88 -39.69
N VAL A 128 24.85 13.20 -39.70
CA VAL A 128 24.25 14.08 -38.67
C VAL A 128 22.85 14.43 -39.08
N PRO A 129 21.79 14.06 -38.30
CA PRO A 129 20.42 14.47 -38.63
C PRO A 129 20.23 15.97 -38.51
N SER A 130 19.37 16.55 -39.32
CA SER A 130 18.91 17.93 -39.14
C SER A 130 18.09 18.04 -37.85
N GLY A 131 18.22 19.15 -37.11
CA GLY A 131 17.47 19.39 -35.86
C GLY A 131 17.92 18.53 -34.67
N LEU A 132 19.04 17.83 -34.76
CA LEU A 132 19.56 16.96 -33.69
C LEU A 132 19.70 17.70 -32.36
N SER A 133 20.26 18.93 -32.40
CA SER A 133 20.47 19.73 -31.18
C SER A 133 19.13 20.00 -30.46
N ASP A 134 18.06 20.29 -31.20
CA ASP A 134 16.74 20.53 -30.62
C ASP A 134 16.14 19.24 -30.03
N THR A 135 16.32 18.13 -30.76
CA THR A 135 15.90 16.80 -30.28
C THR A 135 16.60 16.44 -28.97
N VAL A 136 17.91 16.60 -28.87
CA VAL A 136 18.70 16.32 -27.66
C VAL A 136 18.30 17.23 -26.51
N LYS A 137 18.10 18.52 -26.78
CA LYS A 137 17.68 19.52 -25.77
C LYS A 137 16.28 19.21 -25.26
N ALA A 138 15.35 18.86 -26.11
CA ALA A 138 13.99 18.45 -25.73
C ALA A 138 14.02 17.19 -24.88
N ALA A 139 14.75 16.14 -25.29
CA ALA A 139 14.91 14.91 -24.54
C ALA A 139 15.50 15.17 -23.12
N GLY A 140 16.50 16.02 -23.01
CA GLY A 140 17.08 16.39 -21.73
C GLY A 140 16.10 17.19 -20.83
N THR A 141 15.27 18.04 -21.42
CA THR A 141 14.25 18.81 -20.68
C THR A 141 13.15 17.89 -20.12
N ASP A 142 12.65 16.99 -20.96
CA ASP A 142 11.58 16.04 -20.60
C ASP A 142 12.08 15.02 -19.56
N ALA A 143 13.31 14.53 -19.70
CA ALA A 143 13.92 13.66 -18.72
C ALA A 143 14.04 14.33 -17.34
N LYS A 144 14.48 15.59 -17.28
CA LYS A 144 14.54 16.35 -16.02
C LYS A 144 13.16 16.59 -15.41
N ALA A 145 12.14 16.84 -16.23
CA ALA A 145 10.76 16.99 -15.76
C ALA A 145 10.22 15.68 -15.18
N ALA A 146 10.46 14.55 -15.84
CA ALA A 146 10.08 13.23 -15.36
C ALA A 146 10.84 12.85 -14.06
N GLU A 147 12.15 13.12 -14.01
CA GLU A 147 12.95 12.92 -12.81
C GLU A 147 12.40 13.72 -11.62
N LYS A 148 12.10 14.99 -11.83
CA LYS A 148 11.51 15.88 -10.82
C LYS A 148 10.16 15.33 -10.32
N ALA A 149 9.31 14.85 -11.21
CA ALA A 149 8.02 14.26 -10.87
C ALA A 149 8.18 13.01 -9.98
N LEU A 150 9.06 12.09 -10.36
CA LEU A 150 9.32 10.86 -9.59
C LEU A 150 10.01 11.16 -8.26
N ASN A 151 11.00 12.06 -8.23
CA ASN A 151 11.70 12.44 -7.01
C ASN A 151 10.79 13.16 -6.01
N GLY A 152 9.78 13.89 -6.49
CA GLY A 152 8.82 14.61 -5.66
C GLY A 152 7.96 13.71 -4.75
N VAL A 153 7.92 12.40 -5.00
CA VAL A 153 7.20 11.44 -4.16
C VAL A 153 8.16 10.66 -3.28
N ASP A 154 8.08 10.89 -1.97
CA ASP A 154 8.74 10.07 -0.96
C ASP A 154 7.91 8.80 -0.71
N ILE A 155 8.34 7.67 -1.28
CA ILE A 155 7.64 6.39 -1.17
C ILE A 155 7.53 5.94 0.29
N PRO A 156 8.62 5.87 1.10
CA PRO A 156 8.54 5.48 2.49
C PRO A 156 7.51 6.29 3.27
N THR A 157 7.57 7.60 3.22
CA THR A 157 6.76 8.49 4.05
C THR A 157 5.36 8.71 3.49
N LYS A 158 5.25 9.08 2.20
CA LYS A 158 3.95 9.46 1.62
C LYS A 158 3.09 8.26 1.20
N ILE A 159 3.72 7.20 0.73
CA ILE A 159 3.02 6.05 0.17
C ILE A 159 2.87 4.92 1.18
N VAL A 160 3.93 4.55 1.91
CA VAL A 160 3.99 3.34 2.74
C VAL A 160 3.62 3.60 4.21
N GLN A 161 4.14 4.65 4.81
CA GLN A 161 4.02 4.90 6.25
C GLN A 161 2.56 4.89 6.74
N GLY A 162 2.30 4.12 7.80
CA GLY A 162 0.99 4.06 8.47
C GLY A 162 -0.12 3.35 7.67
N LYS A 163 0.18 2.74 6.52
CA LYS A 163 -0.83 2.07 5.67
C LYS A 163 -0.81 0.55 5.75
N GLY A 164 0.17 -0.02 6.49
CA GLY A 164 0.22 -1.47 6.75
C GLY A 164 0.53 -2.30 5.50
N PHE A 165 1.41 -1.80 4.62
CA PHE A 165 1.95 -2.59 3.53
C PHE A 165 2.85 -3.70 4.07
N ASP A 166 2.85 -4.84 3.38
CA ASP A 166 3.85 -5.88 3.59
C ASP A 166 5.21 -5.46 3.01
N VAL A 167 6.26 -6.19 3.41
CA VAL A 167 7.64 -5.89 3.01
C VAL A 167 7.82 -6.05 1.50
N SER A 168 7.19 -7.05 0.89
CA SER A 168 7.30 -7.31 -0.56
C SER A 168 6.72 -6.15 -1.35
N THR A 169 5.49 -5.74 -1.07
CA THR A 169 4.84 -4.59 -1.73
C THR A 169 5.65 -3.30 -1.52
N THR A 170 6.18 -3.09 -0.30
CA THR A 170 7.03 -1.94 -0.01
C THR A 170 8.28 -1.93 -0.87
N ASN A 171 8.96 -3.07 -0.99
CA ASN A 171 10.16 -3.20 -1.81
C ASN A 171 9.84 -3.00 -3.31
N SER A 172 8.73 -3.53 -3.81
CA SER A 172 8.27 -3.30 -5.19
C SER A 172 8.02 -1.82 -5.47
N LEU A 173 7.41 -1.08 -4.53
CA LEU A 173 7.18 0.36 -4.68
C LEU A 173 8.50 1.16 -4.70
N ILE A 174 9.42 0.87 -3.78
CA ILE A 174 10.73 1.54 -3.71
C ILE A 174 11.57 1.18 -4.94
N GLY A 175 11.60 -0.09 -5.32
CA GLY A 175 12.33 -0.57 -6.47
C GLY A 175 11.81 0.03 -7.77
N SER A 176 10.48 0.15 -7.93
CA SER A 176 9.90 0.78 -9.11
C SER A 176 10.42 2.21 -9.30
N LYS A 177 10.43 3.02 -8.23
CA LYS A 177 10.96 4.38 -8.26
C LYS A 177 12.46 4.40 -8.60
N SER A 178 13.25 3.58 -7.91
CA SER A 178 14.71 3.56 -8.07
C SER A 178 15.10 3.19 -9.50
N GLN A 179 14.46 2.17 -10.08
CA GLN A 179 14.78 1.71 -11.43
C GLN A 179 14.34 2.71 -12.49
N MET A 180 13.16 3.33 -12.32
CA MET A 180 12.70 4.38 -13.25
C MET A 180 13.60 5.60 -13.21
N LEU A 181 14.08 6.03 -12.04
CA LEU A 181 15.03 7.14 -11.92
C LEU A 181 16.37 6.80 -12.58
N ALA A 182 16.90 5.59 -12.35
CA ALA A 182 18.12 5.13 -13.01
C ALA A 182 17.96 5.08 -14.54
N ALA A 183 16.81 4.64 -15.03
CA ALA A 183 16.50 4.66 -16.46
C ALA A 183 16.53 6.08 -17.04
N ILE A 184 15.90 7.06 -16.36
CA ILE A 184 15.89 8.46 -16.79
C ILE A 184 17.32 9.03 -16.83
N ASP A 185 18.15 8.72 -15.83
CA ASP A 185 19.56 9.14 -15.83
C ASP A 185 20.33 8.58 -17.02
N LEU A 186 20.15 7.29 -17.35
CA LEU A 186 20.76 6.70 -18.54
C LEU A 186 20.27 7.35 -19.85
N TYR A 187 19.00 7.75 -19.94
CA TYR A 187 18.48 8.52 -21.10
C TYR A 187 19.17 9.87 -21.20
N ASN A 188 19.36 10.60 -20.11
CA ASN A 188 20.09 11.86 -20.08
C ASN A 188 21.54 11.71 -20.55
N GLN A 189 22.23 10.67 -20.08
CA GLN A 189 23.58 10.35 -20.51
C GLN A 189 23.62 10.01 -21.99
N SER A 190 22.66 9.23 -22.49
CA SER A 190 22.53 8.93 -23.92
C SER A 190 22.31 10.18 -24.76
N ALA A 191 21.45 11.10 -24.33
CA ALA A 191 21.23 12.37 -25.02
C ALA A 191 22.53 13.17 -25.12
N THR A 192 23.31 13.25 -24.05
CA THR A 192 24.62 13.90 -24.02
C THR A 192 25.61 13.24 -24.98
N LEU A 193 25.72 11.90 -25.00
CA LEU A 193 26.57 11.18 -25.94
C LEU A 193 26.13 11.33 -27.38
N THR A 194 24.83 11.44 -27.64
CA THR A 194 24.28 11.70 -28.97
C THR A 194 24.73 13.07 -29.47
N GLN A 195 24.69 14.10 -28.62
CA GLN A 195 25.18 15.43 -28.97
C GLN A 195 26.70 15.42 -29.24
N LEU A 196 27.49 14.81 -28.35
CA LEU A 196 28.92 14.69 -28.57
C LEU A 196 29.27 13.91 -29.84
N GLY A 197 28.44 12.91 -30.18
CA GLY A 197 28.55 12.16 -31.43
C GLY A 197 28.28 13.04 -32.68
N ALA A 198 27.38 14.00 -32.58
CA ALA A 198 27.13 14.96 -33.67
C ALA A 198 28.35 15.85 -33.92
N ASP A 199 28.99 16.31 -32.88
CA ASP A 199 30.16 17.20 -32.96
C ASP A 199 31.44 16.45 -33.35
N ALA A 200 31.48 15.13 -33.21
CA ALA A 200 32.59 14.28 -33.57
C ALA A 200 32.60 13.94 -35.08
N THR A 201 33.70 13.39 -35.58
CA THR A 201 33.86 12.94 -36.93
C THR A 201 34.31 11.48 -37.04
N GLY A 202 34.06 10.86 -38.18
CA GLY A 202 34.58 9.52 -38.50
C GLY A 202 34.23 8.46 -37.46
N ALA A 203 35.19 7.63 -37.13
CA ALA A 203 35.03 6.49 -36.19
C ALA A 203 34.59 6.93 -34.76
N THR A 204 35.00 8.12 -34.32
CA THR A 204 34.58 8.65 -33.01
C THR A 204 33.10 8.91 -32.96
N ARG A 205 32.51 9.51 -34.00
CA ARG A 205 31.05 9.70 -34.11
C ARG A 205 30.31 8.37 -33.97
N THR A 206 30.70 7.39 -34.78
CA THR A 206 30.06 6.06 -34.79
C THR A 206 30.14 5.38 -33.42
N ARG A 207 31.32 5.47 -32.74
CA ARG A 207 31.51 4.90 -31.41
C ARG A 207 30.65 5.58 -30.37
N LEU A 208 30.59 6.90 -30.32
CA LEU A 208 29.74 7.65 -29.37
C LEU A 208 28.27 7.35 -29.58
N ALA A 209 27.82 7.30 -30.83
CA ALA A 209 26.45 6.92 -31.17
C ALA A 209 26.13 5.46 -30.79
N ALA A 210 27.09 4.53 -30.91
CA ALA A 210 26.89 3.15 -30.44
C ALA A 210 26.77 3.07 -28.91
N GLN A 211 27.58 3.84 -28.17
CA GLN A 211 27.48 3.94 -26.71
C GLN A 211 26.14 4.57 -26.29
N ALA A 212 25.69 5.63 -26.95
CA ALA A 212 24.39 6.24 -26.69
C ALA A 212 23.26 5.23 -26.91
N ALA A 213 23.29 4.44 -27.98
CA ALA A 213 22.30 3.40 -28.24
C ALA A 213 22.31 2.30 -27.16
N ALA A 214 23.48 1.91 -26.68
CA ALA A 214 23.59 0.94 -25.59
C ALA A 214 22.97 1.47 -24.28
N LEU A 215 23.20 2.74 -23.93
CA LEU A 215 22.56 3.38 -22.78
C LEU A 215 21.04 3.44 -22.92
N GLN A 216 20.53 3.75 -24.12
CA GLN A 216 19.07 3.74 -24.39
C GLN A 216 18.47 2.36 -24.16
N SER A 217 19.14 1.30 -24.64
CA SER A 217 18.69 -0.08 -24.40
C SER A 217 18.68 -0.45 -22.91
N SER A 218 19.73 -0.09 -22.19
CA SER A 218 19.81 -0.32 -20.72
C SER A 218 18.73 0.48 -19.97
N ALA A 219 18.51 1.72 -20.35
CA ALA A 219 17.46 2.56 -19.79
C ALA A 219 16.07 1.93 -20.01
N ALA A 220 15.83 1.43 -21.22
CA ALA A 220 14.59 0.73 -21.57
C ALA A 220 14.34 -0.49 -20.66
N THR A 221 15.37 -1.29 -20.43
CA THR A 221 15.28 -2.46 -19.56
C THR A 221 14.96 -2.06 -18.11
N LEU A 222 15.69 -1.09 -17.54
CA LEU A 222 15.44 -0.61 -16.19
C LEU A 222 14.05 0.00 -16.02
N PHE A 223 13.59 0.74 -17.02
CA PHE A 223 12.23 1.31 -16.98
C PHE A 223 11.16 0.23 -16.98
N ASN A 224 11.32 -0.81 -17.80
CA ASN A 224 10.41 -1.96 -17.83
C ASN A 224 10.41 -2.72 -16.50
N ASP A 225 11.58 -2.92 -15.91
CA ASP A 225 11.66 -3.57 -14.60
C ASP A 225 11.00 -2.74 -13.50
N GLY A 226 11.20 -1.44 -13.50
CA GLY A 226 10.49 -0.53 -12.60
C GLY A 226 8.98 -0.54 -12.79
N TRP A 227 8.52 -0.60 -14.05
CA TRP A 227 7.10 -0.74 -14.38
C TRP A 227 6.53 -2.07 -13.91
N ARG A 228 7.23 -3.18 -14.14
CA ARG A 228 6.83 -4.51 -13.65
C ARG A 228 6.66 -4.51 -12.14
N GLN A 229 7.59 -3.93 -11.40
CA GLN A 229 7.49 -3.81 -9.93
C GLN A 229 6.28 -2.96 -9.50
N LEU A 230 5.96 -1.89 -10.22
CA LEU A 230 4.73 -1.13 -9.99
C LEU A 230 3.49 -2.00 -10.23
N GLN A 231 3.47 -2.81 -11.29
CA GLN A 231 2.36 -3.73 -11.56
C GLN A 231 2.20 -4.77 -10.45
N GLU A 232 3.29 -5.32 -9.91
CA GLU A 232 3.26 -6.22 -8.75
C GLU A 232 2.65 -5.53 -7.52
N ALA A 233 3.03 -4.29 -7.25
CA ALA A 233 2.45 -3.51 -6.16
C ALA A 233 0.95 -3.21 -6.39
N LEU A 234 0.53 -2.92 -7.62
CA LEU A 234 -0.88 -2.74 -7.98
C LEU A 234 -1.69 -4.02 -7.76
N ALA A 235 -1.15 -5.16 -8.18
CA ALA A 235 -1.78 -6.46 -7.99
C ALA A 235 -1.92 -6.81 -6.51
N SER A 236 -0.92 -6.52 -5.68
CA SER A 236 -0.94 -6.80 -4.23
C SER A 236 -2.04 -6.06 -3.48
N VAL A 237 -2.50 -4.92 -4.00
CA VAL A 237 -3.60 -4.13 -3.43
C VAL A 237 -4.94 -4.35 -4.15
N GLY A 238 -5.02 -5.34 -5.03
CA GLY A 238 -6.24 -5.70 -5.78
C GLY A 238 -6.59 -4.71 -6.90
N ILE A 239 -5.59 -3.99 -7.41
CA ILE A 239 -5.72 -3.20 -8.64
C ILE A 239 -5.05 -4.02 -9.74
N TYR A 240 -5.87 -4.71 -10.52
CA TYR A 240 -5.34 -5.47 -11.64
C TYR A 240 -4.84 -4.50 -12.71
N PRO A 241 -3.61 -4.67 -13.22
CA PRO A 241 -3.17 -3.93 -14.38
C PRO A 241 -4.11 -4.25 -15.55
N PRO A 242 -4.31 -3.32 -16.49
CA PRO A 242 -4.97 -3.66 -17.75
C PRO A 242 -4.26 -4.86 -18.38
N PRO A 243 -4.94 -5.68 -19.17
CA PRO A 243 -4.35 -6.85 -19.81
C PRO A 243 -3.03 -6.47 -20.53
N PRO A 244 -2.06 -7.39 -20.65
CA PRO A 244 -0.68 -7.09 -21.07
C PRO A 244 -0.52 -6.40 -22.43
N SER A 245 -1.58 -6.27 -23.23
CA SER A 245 -1.61 -5.40 -24.42
C SER A 245 -1.39 -3.91 -24.15
N GLY A 246 -1.35 -3.50 -22.87
CA GLY A 246 -1.17 -2.13 -22.45
C GLY A 246 0.09 -1.87 -21.63
N ALA A 247 1.13 -2.69 -21.74
CA ALA A 247 2.44 -2.28 -21.23
C ALA A 247 2.80 -0.93 -21.90
N PRO A 248 3.15 0.13 -21.11
CA PRO A 248 3.53 1.39 -21.75
C PRO A 248 4.71 1.10 -22.67
N PRO A 249 4.71 1.66 -23.86
CA PRO A 249 5.87 1.56 -24.73
C PRO A 249 7.05 2.16 -23.99
N VAL A 250 8.12 1.38 -23.94
CA VAL A 250 9.35 1.81 -23.29
C VAL A 250 9.90 3.03 -24.01
N PRO A 251 10.32 4.08 -23.31
CA PRO A 251 10.97 5.22 -23.94
C PRO A 251 12.15 4.76 -24.79
N GLY A 252 12.09 4.97 -26.10
CA GLY A 252 13.14 4.55 -27.03
C GLY A 252 13.28 3.05 -27.26
N GLY A 253 12.32 2.24 -26.81
CA GLY A 253 12.35 0.79 -27.02
C GLY A 253 12.22 0.43 -28.49
N VAL A 254 13.29 -0.16 -29.03
CA VAL A 254 13.26 -0.87 -30.30
C VAL A 254 12.37 -2.08 -30.11
N GLY A 255 11.20 -2.06 -30.70
CA GLY A 255 10.28 -3.18 -30.89
C GLY A 255 10.11 -4.14 -29.71
N SER A 256 8.88 -4.31 -29.28
CA SER A 256 8.48 -5.40 -28.39
C SER A 256 9.19 -6.69 -28.77
N ILE A 257 10.01 -7.21 -27.87
CA ILE A 257 10.46 -8.60 -27.96
C ILE A 257 9.18 -9.43 -27.86
N PRO A 258 8.77 -10.20 -28.86
CA PRO A 258 7.64 -11.10 -28.72
C PRO A 258 7.98 -12.05 -27.57
N ALA A 259 7.06 -12.20 -26.64
CA ALA A 259 7.15 -13.23 -25.62
C ALA A 259 7.32 -14.56 -26.37
N GLY A 260 8.47 -15.18 -26.19
CA GLY A 260 8.79 -16.44 -26.82
C GLY A 260 7.71 -17.48 -26.50
N SER A 261 7.25 -18.09 -27.55
CA SER A 261 6.48 -19.34 -27.57
C SER A 261 7.28 -20.48 -26.96
#